data_10f44837b765bbf44fb849ac5d75c8ef
#
_entry.id   10f44837b765bbf44fb849ac5d75c8ef
#
_cell.length_a   1.000
_cell.length_b   1.000
_cell.length_c   1.000
_cell.angle_alpha   90.00
_cell.angle_beta   90.00
_cell.angle_gamma   90.00
#
_symmetry.space_group_name_H-M   'P 1'
#
loop_
_entity.id
_entity.type
_entity.pdbx_description
1 polymer ?
#
loop_
_entity_poly.entity_id
_entity_poly.type
_entity_poly.pdbx_seq_one_letter_code
_entity_poly.pdbx_strand_id
1 'polypeptide(L)'
;MTFEFKTPNNHEIQSKETGNSGSGSSPIQSNTDVKTAWIDDKAYEIRDGETILQFVRRNLGNDLVPTLCDAPNLDPFGSCRVCSVDVALQKNGAVRSQASCHTPVTADSFIYPNSNRIQDLRKNIIELVLTDHPLDCLTCEVNNNCELQSVAAKVGVRTVRYPEGKTHLDRKKDLSHPYMTSDMSKCINCFRCVRACDEVQGQFVLSMAGRGFDSHIVKGSEVNFFESDCVSCGACAQACPTSAISDVFESKSIANTEKTRTICTYCGVGCNLEVATVNGKVKSIQAPYNAEVNEGHTCLKGRFAFGFYNHPDRLRTPLIRRNGELTAATWDEAYDFIATKLTEIKGTHGPDSIAGISSARCTNEENYLMQKFIRTVIGTNNIDSCARVCHSPTALGMQRTFGTGAATNSIIDLKQADLIMVIGANPTDGHPVTGAKLKQFAMKKPAIVIDPRRTEMAKYAKYHLQLRPGTNVALLNMMLYYIISEGLEDKEFIKNRTEGYDEFRDKILALDVAEAEKVTGVDRNLVRDAAMAYATAKNAMSFHGLGVTEHTLGTFTVMQIADLAMITGNIGRRGVGVNPLRGQNNVQGAADMGCQPHQGAGYYDVTMPEYHKM
;
A
#
# COMPACT_ATOMS: atom_id res chain seq x y z
N MET A 1 31.96 -10.86 7.98
CA MET A 1 32.54 -10.13 6.85
C MET A 1 31.47 -10.04 5.80
N THR A 2 31.33 -8.92 5.19
CA THR A 2 30.28 -8.60 4.26
C THR A 2 30.89 -8.10 2.95
N PHE A 3 30.20 -8.36 1.94
CA PHE A 3 30.34 -7.89 0.58
C PHE A 3 29.94 -6.41 0.49
N GLU A 4 30.66 -5.60 -0.26
CA GLU A 4 30.28 -4.22 -0.53
C GLU A 4 29.90 -4.03 -2.00
N PHE A 5 28.93 -3.16 -2.23
CA PHE A 5 28.45 -2.81 -3.57
C PHE A 5 29.33 -1.69 -4.16
N LYS A 6 29.84 -1.87 -5.39
CA LYS A 6 30.55 -0.80 -6.10
C LYS A 6 29.60 0.32 -6.48
N THR A 7 29.69 1.45 -5.81
CA THR A 7 29.02 2.67 -6.28
C THR A 7 29.77 3.23 -7.49
N PRO A 8 29.10 3.64 -8.57
CA PRO A 8 29.75 4.39 -9.63
C PRO A 8 30.27 5.70 -9.05
N ASN A 9 31.54 6.03 -9.26
CA ASN A 9 32.11 7.31 -8.91
C ASN A 9 31.29 8.45 -9.50
N ASN A 10 30.82 9.37 -8.64
CA ASN A 10 30.03 10.54 -8.99
C ASN A 10 30.82 11.63 -9.74
N HIS A 11 31.72 11.25 -10.64
CA HIS A 11 32.44 12.18 -11.52
C HIS A 11 32.33 11.71 -12.96
N GLU A 12 31.15 11.96 -13.57
CA GLU A 12 31.00 12.15 -15.01
C GLU A 12 29.52 12.20 -15.40
N ILE A 13 28.82 13.24 -14.93
CA ILE A 13 27.65 13.75 -15.64
C ILE A 13 27.88 15.23 -15.85
N GLN A 14 28.79 15.55 -16.78
CA GLN A 14 28.78 16.84 -17.43
C GLN A 14 28.10 16.69 -18.78
N SER A 15 26.98 17.38 -18.91
CA SER A 15 26.28 17.63 -20.16
C SER A 15 27.24 18.10 -21.26
N LYS A 16 27.40 17.33 -22.31
CA LYS A 16 27.93 17.83 -23.59
C LYS A 16 26.76 17.97 -24.55
N GLU A 17 26.20 19.16 -24.58
CA GLU A 17 25.59 19.66 -25.81
C GLU A 17 26.72 20.00 -26.78
N THR A 18 26.82 19.23 -27.86
CA THR A 18 27.53 19.68 -29.05
C THR A 18 26.70 19.26 -30.26
N GLY A 19 26.18 20.27 -30.94
CA GLY A 19 25.64 20.11 -32.26
C GLY A 19 26.71 19.59 -33.22
N ASN A 20 26.32 18.70 -34.11
CA ASN A 20 26.97 18.55 -35.41
C ASN A 20 25.97 18.11 -36.50
N SER A 21 25.96 18.90 -37.52
CA SER A 21 25.30 18.69 -38.81
C SER A 21 26.10 17.70 -39.65
N GLY A 22 25.40 16.78 -40.32
CA GLY A 22 26.04 16.07 -41.43
C GLY A 22 25.48 14.69 -41.76
N SER A 23 24.48 14.66 -42.61
CA SER A 23 24.20 13.73 -43.73
C SER A 23 24.47 12.22 -43.56
N GLY A 24 23.39 11.45 -43.70
CA GLY A 24 23.42 10.02 -43.92
C GLY A 24 22.15 9.31 -43.51
N SER A 25 20.99 9.67 -44.07
CA SER A 25 19.72 9.04 -43.79
C SER A 25 19.53 7.73 -44.56
N SER A 26 19.55 6.61 -43.83
CA SER A 26 18.72 5.47 -44.22
C SER A 26 17.45 5.51 -43.39
N PRO A 27 16.25 5.43 -43.95
CA PRO A 27 15.02 5.52 -43.17
C PRO A 27 14.84 4.21 -42.43
N ILE A 28 14.92 4.29 -41.10
CA ILE A 28 14.29 3.28 -40.22
C ILE A 28 12.79 3.44 -40.45
N GLN A 29 12.20 2.57 -41.23
CA GLN A 29 10.75 2.41 -41.32
C GLN A 29 10.23 1.97 -39.95
N SER A 30 9.79 2.92 -39.11
CA SER A 30 8.88 2.66 -38.00
C SER A 30 7.47 2.46 -38.56
N ASN A 31 7.21 1.29 -39.11
CA ASN A 31 5.86 0.85 -39.45
C ASN A 31 5.24 0.26 -38.20
N THR A 32 4.92 1.07 -37.21
CA THR A 32 3.91 0.74 -36.20
C THR A 32 2.58 1.14 -36.84
N ASP A 33 1.87 0.18 -37.41
CA ASP A 33 0.46 0.37 -37.78
C ASP A 33 -0.32 0.78 -36.55
N VAL A 34 -0.63 2.07 -36.45
CA VAL A 34 -1.42 2.63 -35.36
C VAL A 34 -2.82 2.04 -35.44
N LYS A 35 -3.15 1.12 -34.53
CA LYS A 35 -4.48 0.53 -34.44
C LYS A 35 -5.49 1.59 -34.04
N THR A 36 -6.56 1.74 -34.80
CA THR A 36 -7.63 2.71 -34.57
C THR A 36 -8.97 2.03 -34.41
N ALA A 37 -9.87 2.64 -33.60
CA ALA A 37 -11.28 2.31 -33.55
C ALA A 37 -12.11 3.60 -33.59
N TRP A 38 -13.38 3.49 -33.88
CA TRP A 38 -14.27 4.60 -34.09
C TRP A 38 -15.25 4.74 -32.93
N ILE A 39 -15.39 5.96 -32.40
CA ILE A 39 -16.51 6.28 -31.51
C ILE A 39 -17.44 7.18 -32.31
N ASP A 40 -18.66 6.68 -32.54
CA ASP A 40 -19.57 7.25 -33.53
C ASP A 40 -18.87 7.39 -34.90
N ASP A 41 -18.68 8.59 -35.41
CA ASP A 41 -18.03 8.84 -36.71
C ASP A 41 -16.56 9.30 -36.60
N LYS A 42 -15.96 9.30 -35.40
CA LYS A 42 -14.60 9.79 -35.18
C LYS A 42 -13.62 8.67 -34.82
N ALA A 43 -12.51 8.59 -35.54
CA ALA A 43 -11.43 7.64 -35.28
C ALA A 43 -10.54 8.08 -34.11
N TYR A 44 -10.12 7.12 -33.30
CA TYR A 44 -9.18 7.32 -32.20
C TYR A 44 -8.19 6.17 -32.12
N GLU A 45 -6.98 6.45 -31.70
CA GLU A 45 -5.94 5.45 -31.47
C GLU A 45 -6.28 4.55 -30.27
N ILE A 46 -6.07 3.24 -30.41
CA ILE A 46 -6.24 2.23 -29.37
C ILE A 46 -4.93 2.07 -28.60
N ARG A 47 -5.02 1.93 -27.29
CA ARG A 47 -3.91 1.48 -26.44
C ARG A 47 -4.00 -0.02 -26.19
N ASP A 48 -2.87 -0.72 -26.20
CA ASP A 48 -2.86 -2.16 -25.98
C ASP A 48 -3.50 -2.54 -24.64
N GLY A 49 -4.41 -3.52 -24.71
CA GLY A 49 -5.09 -4.08 -23.54
C GLY A 49 -6.22 -3.24 -22.97
N GLU A 50 -6.57 -2.06 -23.56
CA GLU A 50 -7.67 -1.26 -23.01
C GLU A 50 -9.04 -1.86 -23.38
N THR A 51 -9.98 -1.73 -22.44
CA THR A 51 -11.39 -2.06 -22.68
C THR A 51 -12.09 -0.94 -23.42
N ILE A 52 -13.25 -1.26 -24.03
CA ILE A 52 -14.08 -0.25 -24.70
C ILE A 52 -14.46 0.89 -23.75
N LEU A 53 -14.73 0.59 -22.47
CA LEU A 53 -15.04 1.61 -21.48
C LEU A 53 -13.85 2.56 -21.22
N GLN A 54 -12.65 2.01 -21.06
CA GLN A 54 -11.43 2.80 -20.88
C GLN A 54 -11.14 3.65 -22.11
N PHE A 55 -11.31 3.07 -23.30
CA PHE A 55 -11.15 3.77 -24.56
C PHE A 55 -12.13 4.95 -24.72
N VAL A 56 -13.42 4.74 -24.43
CA VAL A 56 -14.43 5.79 -24.49
C VAL A 56 -14.17 6.88 -23.42
N ARG A 57 -13.87 6.48 -22.18
CA ARG A 57 -13.58 7.43 -21.09
C ARG A 57 -12.35 8.29 -21.36
N ARG A 58 -11.31 7.71 -21.94
CA ARG A 58 -10.08 8.43 -22.28
C ARG A 58 -10.29 9.50 -23.34
N ASN A 59 -11.16 9.24 -24.30
CA ASN A 59 -11.37 10.12 -25.45
C ASN A 59 -12.54 11.09 -25.27
N LEU A 60 -13.60 10.71 -24.54
CA LEU A 60 -14.84 11.48 -24.41
C LEU A 60 -15.25 11.80 -22.96
N GLY A 61 -14.44 11.41 -21.97
CA GLY A 61 -14.71 11.66 -20.56
C GLY A 61 -15.54 10.57 -19.87
N ASN A 62 -15.60 10.65 -18.55
CA ASN A 62 -16.17 9.59 -17.70
C ASN A 62 -17.70 9.51 -17.72
N ASP A 63 -18.36 10.58 -18.18
CA ASP A 63 -19.81 10.69 -18.02
C ASP A 63 -20.64 10.05 -19.12
N LEU A 64 -20.06 9.72 -20.27
CA LEU A 64 -20.83 9.24 -21.41
C LEU A 64 -21.43 7.85 -21.17
N VAL A 65 -20.64 6.93 -20.59
CA VAL A 65 -21.07 5.53 -20.34
C VAL A 65 -21.18 5.29 -18.84
N PRO A 66 -22.41 5.14 -18.31
CA PRO A 66 -22.64 4.86 -16.89
C PRO A 66 -22.24 3.44 -16.51
N THR A 67 -21.85 3.24 -15.25
CA THR A 67 -21.49 1.94 -14.69
C THR A 67 -22.05 1.80 -13.29
N LEU A 68 -22.27 0.56 -12.80
CA LEU A 68 -22.62 0.25 -11.42
C LEU A 68 -21.74 -0.84 -10.80
N CYS A 69 -21.33 -1.84 -11.59
CA CYS A 69 -20.46 -2.91 -11.08
C CYS A 69 -18.96 -2.65 -11.30
N ASP A 70 -18.60 -1.64 -12.06
CA ASP A 70 -17.23 -1.21 -12.32
C ASP A 70 -16.74 -0.26 -11.23
N ALA A 71 -15.50 -0.42 -10.79
CA ALA A 71 -14.84 0.49 -9.86
C ALA A 71 -13.35 0.59 -10.21
N PRO A 72 -12.68 1.74 -9.93
CA PRO A 72 -11.33 2.01 -10.44
C PRO A 72 -10.23 1.04 -9.98
N ASN A 73 -10.42 0.38 -8.84
CA ASN A 73 -9.45 -0.55 -8.25
C ASN A 73 -9.94 -2.01 -8.22
N LEU A 74 -10.93 -2.33 -9.05
CA LEU A 74 -11.45 -3.70 -9.21
C LEU A 74 -11.29 -4.13 -10.67
N ASP A 75 -11.05 -5.42 -10.87
CA ASP A 75 -10.97 -5.99 -12.22
C ASP A 75 -12.31 -5.87 -12.95
N PRO A 76 -12.34 -5.75 -14.28
CA PRO A 76 -13.58 -5.71 -15.07
C PRO A 76 -14.47 -6.94 -14.83
N PHE A 77 -15.76 -6.74 -14.53
CA PHE A 77 -16.66 -7.85 -14.17
C PHE A 77 -17.87 -8.05 -15.10
N GLY A 78 -18.48 -6.96 -15.60
CA GLY A 78 -19.52 -7.01 -16.61
C GLY A 78 -20.90 -7.51 -16.12
N SER A 79 -21.20 -7.57 -14.81
CA SER A 79 -22.44 -8.17 -14.29
C SER A 79 -23.66 -7.28 -14.49
N CYS A 80 -23.60 -5.99 -14.21
CA CYS A 80 -24.78 -5.09 -14.22
C CYS A 80 -25.28 -4.73 -15.61
N ARG A 81 -24.47 -4.83 -16.66
CA ARG A 81 -24.77 -4.48 -18.04
C ARG A 81 -25.14 -3.01 -18.30
N VAL A 82 -25.12 -2.15 -17.33
CA VAL A 82 -25.39 -0.70 -17.48
C VAL A 82 -24.39 -0.02 -18.41
N CYS A 83 -23.17 -0.53 -18.48
CA CYS A 83 -22.13 -0.05 -19.39
C CYS A 83 -22.28 -0.54 -20.84
N SER A 84 -23.36 -1.20 -21.22
CA SER A 84 -23.54 -1.71 -22.59
C SER A 84 -23.41 -0.60 -23.63
N VAL A 85 -22.75 -0.92 -24.73
CA VAL A 85 -22.59 -0.10 -25.94
C VAL A 85 -22.88 -0.95 -27.17
N ASP A 86 -23.28 -0.35 -28.27
CA ASP A 86 -23.38 -1.04 -29.54
C ASP A 86 -22.04 -1.03 -30.25
N VAL A 87 -21.64 -2.18 -30.79
CA VAL A 87 -20.39 -2.35 -31.54
C VAL A 87 -20.68 -2.98 -32.89
N ALA A 88 -20.16 -2.40 -33.96
CA ALA A 88 -20.18 -2.93 -35.32
C ALA A 88 -18.76 -3.15 -35.83
N LEU A 89 -18.58 -4.12 -36.74
CA LEU A 89 -17.31 -4.38 -37.43
C LEU A 89 -17.13 -3.55 -38.71
N GLN A 90 -18.18 -2.87 -39.16
CA GLN A 90 -18.18 -2.00 -40.34
C GLN A 90 -19.08 -0.79 -40.05
N LYS A 91 -18.76 0.35 -40.67
CA LYS A 91 -19.60 1.55 -40.55
C LYS A 91 -21.02 1.24 -41.04
N ASN A 92 -22.00 1.58 -40.21
CA ASN A 92 -23.44 1.30 -40.42
C ASN A 92 -23.76 -0.20 -40.60
N GLY A 93 -22.90 -1.09 -40.17
CA GLY A 93 -23.12 -2.54 -40.15
C GLY A 93 -24.03 -3.00 -39.02
N ALA A 94 -24.27 -4.32 -38.95
CA ALA A 94 -25.04 -4.93 -37.88
C ALA A 94 -24.36 -4.72 -36.53
N VAL A 95 -25.08 -4.17 -35.57
CA VAL A 95 -24.59 -3.88 -34.21
C VAL A 95 -24.86 -5.03 -33.26
N ARG A 96 -23.92 -5.24 -32.32
CA ARG A 96 -24.08 -6.13 -31.18
C ARG A 96 -23.87 -5.34 -29.89
N SER A 97 -24.77 -5.50 -28.92
CA SER A 97 -24.58 -4.90 -27.60
C SER A 97 -23.52 -5.65 -26.81
N GLN A 98 -22.53 -4.94 -26.29
CA GLN A 98 -21.42 -5.47 -25.51
C GLN A 98 -21.24 -4.71 -24.19
N ALA A 99 -20.82 -5.41 -23.14
CA ALA A 99 -20.45 -4.79 -21.88
C ALA A 99 -19.07 -4.10 -22.01
N SER A 100 -19.06 -2.79 -22.17
CA SER A 100 -17.84 -2.03 -22.46
C SER A 100 -16.76 -2.12 -21.39
N CYS A 101 -17.12 -2.31 -20.11
CA CYS A 101 -16.17 -2.43 -19.02
C CYS A 101 -15.27 -3.67 -19.11
N HIS A 102 -15.76 -4.75 -19.77
CA HIS A 102 -15.09 -6.04 -19.84
C HIS A 102 -14.56 -6.38 -21.25
N THR A 103 -15.17 -5.82 -22.29
CA THR A 103 -14.81 -6.13 -23.66
C THR A 103 -13.60 -5.32 -24.12
N PRO A 104 -12.49 -5.97 -24.59
CA PRO A 104 -11.37 -5.26 -25.19
C PRO A 104 -11.82 -4.50 -26.44
N VAL A 105 -11.25 -3.31 -26.67
CA VAL A 105 -11.43 -2.61 -27.93
C VAL A 105 -10.63 -3.30 -29.05
N THR A 106 -11.22 -3.44 -30.22
CA THR A 106 -10.58 -4.06 -31.39
C THR A 106 -10.38 -3.03 -32.50
N ALA A 107 -9.31 -3.21 -33.28
CA ALA A 107 -9.07 -2.37 -34.44
C ALA A 107 -10.24 -2.41 -35.42
N ASP A 108 -10.47 -1.30 -36.13
CA ASP A 108 -11.53 -1.09 -37.11
C ASP A 108 -12.96 -1.31 -36.63
N SER A 109 -13.16 -1.39 -35.30
CA SER A 109 -14.51 -1.45 -34.74
C SER A 109 -15.15 -0.07 -34.61
N PHE A 110 -16.48 -0.04 -34.77
CA PHE A 110 -17.32 1.14 -34.63
C PHE A 110 -18.13 1.01 -33.35
N ILE A 111 -17.93 1.91 -32.43
CA ILE A 111 -18.53 1.90 -31.10
C ILE A 111 -19.56 3.02 -31.03
N TYR A 112 -20.80 2.67 -30.73
CA TYR A 112 -21.90 3.61 -30.55
C TYR A 112 -22.33 3.60 -29.08
N PRO A 113 -21.77 4.50 -28.27
CA PRO A 113 -21.96 4.46 -26.82
C PRO A 113 -23.34 4.93 -26.38
N ASN A 114 -24.09 5.62 -27.24
CA ASN A 114 -25.31 6.29 -26.87
C ASN A 114 -26.44 6.20 -27.90
N SER A 115 -26.52 5.10 -28.67
CA SER A 115 -27.62 4.82 -29.61
C SER A 115 -28.95 4.77 -28.86
N ASN A 116 -30.08 5.08 -29.53
CA ASN A 116 -31.42 4.98 -28.92
C ASN A 116 -31.66 3.61 -28.31
N ARG A 117 -31.25 2.55 -29.01
CA ARG A 117 -31.36 1.17 -28.54
C ARG A 117 -30.60 0.95 -27.22
N ILE A 118 -29.41 1.53 -27.09
CA ILE A 118 -28.61 1.42 -25.85
C ILE A 118 -29.22 2.24 -24.72
N GLN A 119 -29.75 3.42 -25.01
CA GLN A 119 -30.47 4.22 -24.01
C GLN A 119 -31.68 3.48 -23.44
N ASP A 120 -32.51 2.88 -24.31
CA ASP A 120 -33.67 2.07 -23.91
C ASP A 120 -33.25 0.84 -23.09
N LEU A 121 -32.19 0.14 -23.53
CA LEU A 121 -31.62 -1.01 -22.81
C LEU A 121 -31.19 -0.62 -21.39
N ARG A 122 -30.41 0.46 -21.25
CA ARG A 122 -29.94 0.95 -19.93
C ARG A 122 -31.10 1.36 -19.03
N LYS A 123 -32.10 2.04 -19.59
CA LYS A 123 -33.29 2.44 -18.85
C LYS A 123 -34.04 1.20 -18.32
N ASN A 124 -34.29 0.19 -19.16
CA ASN A 124 -34.91 -1.07 -18.75
C ASN A 124 -34.13 -1.79 -17.65
N ILE A 125 -32.78 -1.86 -17.76
CA ILE A 125 -31.93 -2.47 -16.73
C ILE A 125 -32.09 -1.73 -15.39
N ILE A 126 -32.04 -0.41 -15.39
CA ILE A 126 -32.17 0.37 -14.16
C ILE A 126 -33.57 0.26 -13.56
N GLU A 127 -34.64 0.25 -14.38
CA GLU A 127 -35.98 0.01 -13.88
C GLU A 127 -36.09 -1.36 -13.20
N LEU A 128 -35.50 -2.42 -13.78
CA LEU A 128 -35.48 -3.75 -13.17
C LEU A 128 -34.67 -3.75 -11.83
N VAL A 129 -33.55 -3.05 -11.76
CA VAL A 129 -32.80 -2.91 -10.51
C VAL A 129 -33.63 -2.20 -9.43
N LEU A 130 -34.41 -1.18 -9.83
CA LEU A 130 -35.23 -0.39 -8.90
C LEU A 130 -36.49 -1.14 -8.41
N THR A 131 -36.89 -2.24 -9.05
CA THR A 131 -38.03 -3.07 -8.54
C THR A 131 -37.73 -3.69 -7.18
N ASP A 132 -36.46 -4.01 -6.91
CA ASP A 132 -36.04 -4.67 -5.68
C ASP A 132 -35.11 -3.75 -4.84
N HIS A 133 -35.39 -2.44 -4.89
CA HIS A 133 -34.66 -1.40 -4.17
C HIS A 133 -35.66 -0.42 -3.54
N PRO A 134 -35.50 -0.03 -2.24
CA PRO A 134 -36.38 0.95 -1.61
C PRO A 134 -36.34 2.29 -2.35
N LEU A 135 -37.54 2.80 -2.71
CA LEU A 135 -37.67 4.09 -3.40
C LEU A 135 -37.76 5.27 -2.41
N ASP A 136 -37.07 5.18 -1.28
CA ASP A 136 -37.08 6.11 -0.16
C ASP A 136 -35.95 7.16 -0.23
N CYS A 137 -35.52 7.54 -1.43
CA CYS A 137 -34.35 8.41 -1.66
C CYS A 137 -34.34 9.67 -0.78
N LEU A 138 -35.50 10.28 -0.52
CA LEU A 138 -35.59 11.52 0.28
C LEU A 138 -35.17 11.33 1.75
N THR A 139 -35.35 10.13 2.30
CA THR A 139 -34.98 9.79 3.69
C THR A 139 -33.71 8.95 3.76
N CYS A 140 -33.15 8.58 2.61
CA CYS A 140 -31.96 7.77 2.53
C CYS A 140 -30.71 8.56 2.95
N GLU A 141 -29.85 7.96 3.78
CA GLU A 141 -28.61 8.58 4.29
C GLU A 141 -27.63 9.00 3.18
N VAL A 142 -27.71 8.40 1.99
CA VAL A 142 -26.85 8.69 0.83
C VAL A 142 -27.56 9.51 -0.25
N ASN A 143 -28.67 10.17 0.08
CA ASN A 143 -29.36 11.04 -0.89
C ASN A 143 -28.39 12.07 -1.48
N ASN A 144 -28.41 12.25 -2.80
CA ASN A 144 -27.47 13.06 -3.59
C ASN A 144 -26.00 12.57 -3.61
N ASN A 145 -25.70 11.40 -3.00
CA ASN A 145 -24.39 10.77 -3.05
C ASN A 145 -24.50 9.26 -3.31
N CYS A 146 -25.44 8.88 -4.17
CA CYS A 146 -25.72 7.49 -4.55
C CYS A 146 -25.50 7.33 -6.05
N GLU A 147 -24.60 6.38 -6.44
CA GLU A 147 -24.35 6.11 -7.86
C GLU A 147 -25.58 5.58 -8.57
N LEU A 148 -26.42 4.75 -7.91
CA LEU A 148 -27.67 4.27 -8.49
C LEU A 148 -28.64 5.43 -8.81
N GLN A 149 -28.80 6.38 -7.87
CA GLN A 149 -29.62 7.58 -8.07
C GLN A 149 -29.13 8.42 -9.24
N SER A 150 -27.81 8.64 -9.33
CA SER A 150 -27.18 9.39 -10.42
C SER A 150 -27.38 8.71 -11.77
N VAL A 151 -27.20 7.38 -11.82
CA VAL A 151 -27.41 6.60 -13.05
C VAL A 151 -28.88 6.59 -13.45
N ALA A 152 -29.82 6.40 -12.51
CA ALA A 152 -31.27 6.45 -12.80
C ALA A 152 -31.69 7.80 -13.40
N ALA A 153 -31.17 8.90 -12.84
CA ALA A 153 -31.42 10.25 -13.39
C ALA A 153 -30.85 10.37 -14.81
N LYS A 154 -29.64 9.89 -15.05
CA LYS A 154 -28.94 9.96 -16.34
C LYS A 154 -29.62 9.18 -17.45
N VAL A 155 -30.15 7.98 -17.15
CA VAL A 155 -30.86 7.16 -18.14
C VAL A 155 -32.35 7.52 -18.26
N GLY A 156 -32.79 8.57 -17.54
CA GLY A 156 -34.12 9.13 -17.65
C GLY A 156 -35.23 8.29 -17.04
N VAL A 157 -34.95 7.47 -16.02
CA VAL A 157 -36.01 6.76 -15.27
C VAL A 157 -36.76 7.77 -14.42
N ARG A 158 -38.09 7.77 -14.54
CA ARG A 158 -39.04 8.60 -13.75
C ARG A 158 -40.05 7.76 -12.97
N THR A 159 -40.39 6.61 -13.51
CA THR A 159 -41.33 5.64 -12.93
C THR A 159 -40.81 4.24 -13.18
N VAL A 160 -41.08 3.32 -12.28
CA VAL A 160 -40.77 1.90 -12.44
C VAL A 160 -41.99 1.21 -13.01
N ARG A 161 -41.87 0.59 -14.19
CA ARG A 161 -42.99 -0.07 -14.91
C ARG A 161 -43.24 -1.51 -14.46
N TYR A 162 -42.26 -2.12 -13.83
CA TYR A 162 -42.31 -3.53 -13.43
C TYR A 162 -42.84 -3.66 -12.00
N PRO A 163 -43.46 -4.82 -11.64
CA PRO A 163 -43.91 -5.06 -10.28
C PRO A 163 -42.75 -5.09 -9.29
N GLU A 164 -43.05 -4.77 -8.04
CA GLU A 164 -42.09 -4.77 -6.95
C GLU A 164 -41.50 -6.16 -6.71
N GLY A 165 -40.19 -6.22 -6.57
CA GLY A 165 -39.43 -7.41 -6.14
C GLY A 165 -39.54 -7.63 -4.63
N LYS A 166 -39.15 -8.82 -4.15
CA LYS A 166 -39.27 -9.18 -2.73
C LYS A 166 -38.00 -9.73 -2.10
N THR A 167 -36.90 -9.80 -2.84
CA THR A 167 -35.67 -10.47 -2.35
C THR A 167 -34.88 -9.61 -1.39
N HIS A 168 -34.70 -8.34 -1.69
CA HIS A 168 -33.86 -7.44 -0.86
C HIS A 168 -34.71 -6.60 0.10
N LEU A 169 -35.92 -6.20 -0.27
CA LEU A 169 -36.75 -5.26 0.51
C LEU A 169 -37.03 -5.73 1.94
N ASP A 170 -37.23 -7.04 2.14
CA ASP A 170 -37.53 -7.63 3.45
C ASP A 170 -36.31 -8.01 4.28
N ARG A 171 -35.07 -7.74 3.79
CA ARG A 171 -33.84 -8.11 4.50
C ARG A 171 -33.57 -7.21 5.69
N LYS A 172 -33.28 -7.85 6.83
CA LYS A 172 -32.95 -7.16 8.07
C LYS A 172 -31.59 -6.47 7.98
N LYS A 173 -31.48 -5.33 8.65
CA LYS A 173 -30.22 -4.62 8.83
C LYS A 173 -29.33 -5.38 9.81
N ASP A 174 -28.04 -5.45 9.49
CA ASP A 174 -26.99 -5.94 10.38
C ASP A 174 -26.19 -4.75 10.92
N LEU A 175 -26.33 -4.49 12.21
CA LEU A 175 -25.69 -3.41 12.95
C LEU A 175 -24.65 -3.94 13.93
N SER A 176 -24.23 -5.19 13.79
CA SER A 176 -23.31 -5.86 14.72
C SER A 176 -21.88 -5.33 14.64
N HIS A 177 -21.47 -4.81 13.47
CA HIS A 177 -20.10 -4.36 13.26
C HIS A 177 -19.88 -2.96 13.86
N PRO A 178 -18.78 -2.71 14.61
CA PRO A 178 -18.56 -1.43 15.32
C PRO A 178 -18.32 -0.24 14.39
N TYR A 179 -17.91 -0.48 13.13
CA TYR A 179 -17.52 0.57 12.19
C TYR A 179 -18.35 0.61 10.90
N MET A 180 -19.14 -0.41 10.63
CA MET A 180 -19.91 -0.52 9.39
C MET A 180 -21.33 -1.00 9.68
N THR A 181 -22.27 -0.53 8.87
CA THR A 181 -23.65 -1.04 8.83
C THR A 181 -23.88 -1.81 7.53
N SER A 182 -24.75 -2.78 7.56
CA SER A 182 -25.17 -3.55 6.39
C SER A 182 -26.68 -3.56 6.29
N ASP A 183 -27.21 -2.83 5.32
CA ASP A 183 -28.63 -2.77 4.97
C ASP A 183 -28.84 -3.41 3.59
N MET A 184 -29.02 -4.72 3.58
CA MET A 184 -29.13 -5.47 2.33
C MET A 184 -30.43 -5.18 1.56
N SER A 185 -31.41 -4.47 2.14
CA SER A 185 -32.56 -3.99 1.39
C SER A 185 -32.15 -3.03 0.25
N LYS A 186 -30.99 -2.37 0.39
CA LYS A 186 -30.43 -1.45 -0.59
C LYS A 186 -29.41 -2.08 -1.53
N CYS A 187 -29.23 -3.40 -1.47
CA CYS A 187 -28.29 -4.12 -2.33
C CYS A 187 -28.81 -4.23 -3.75
N ILE A 188 -27.94 -4.01 -4.74
CA ILE A 188 -28.24 -4.14 -6.17
C ILE A 188 -27.47 -5.27 -6.84
N ASN A 189 -26.90 -6.18 -6.08
CA ASN A 189 -26.11 -7.33 -6.55
C ASN A 189 -25.02 -6.96 -7.56
N CYS A 190 -24.34 -5.82 -7.35
CA CYS A 190 -23.27 -5.36 -8.23
C CYS A 190 -21.92 -6.06 -7.99
N PHE A 191 -21.78 -6.85 -6.94
CA PHE A 191 -20.57 -7.58 -6.53
C PHE A 191 -19.35 -6.73 -6.16
N ARG A 192 -19.42 -5.41 -6.15
CA ARG A 192 -18.26 -4.58 -5.79
C ARG A 192 -17.71 -4.91 -4.39
N CYS A 193 -18.59 -5.11 -3.40
CA CYS A 193 -18.17 -5.44 -2.03
C CYS A 193 -17.53 -6.82 -1.92
N VAL A 194 -18.04 -7.82 -2.64
CA VAL A 194 -17.43 -9.17 -2.72
C VAL A 194 -16.03 -9.06 -3.31
N ARG A 195 -15.92 -8.41 -4.46
CA ARG A 195 -14.66 -8.23 -5.16
C ARG A 195 -13.67 -7.36 -4.39
N ALA A 196 -14.13 -6.32 -3.71
CA ALA A 196 -13.25 -5.53 -2.84
C ALA A 196 -12.70 -6.35 -1.65
N CYS A 197 -13.51 -7.28 -1.11
CA CYS A 197 -13.07 -8.19 -0.07
C CYS A 197 -12.04 -9.21 -0.60
N ASP A 198 -12.20 -9.67 -1.84
CA ASP A 198 -11.31 -10.60 -2.53
C ASP A 198 -10.08 -9.87 -3.14
N GLU A 199 -10.31 -9.01 -4.14
CA GLU A 199 -9.25 -8.43 -4.98
C GLU A 199 -8.40 -7.38 -4.25
N VAL A 200 -9.01 -6.60 -3.33
CA VAL A 200 -8.30 -5.52 -2.61
C VAL A 200 -7.73 -6.00 -1.29
N GLN A 201 -8.53 -6.69 -0.46
CA GLN A 201 -8.10 -7.13 0.87
C GLN A 201 -7.59 -8.58 0.90
N GLY A 202 -8.08 -9.46 0.01
CA GLY A 202 -7.77 -10.89 0.02
C GLY A 202 -8.28 -11.62 1.27
N GLN A 203 -9.47 -11.25 1.79
CA GLN A 203 -10.03 -11.81 3.02
C GLN A 203 -11.21 -12.76 2.77
N PHE A 204 -11.91 -12.64 1.65
CA PHE A 204 -12.96 -13.56 1.19
C PHE A 204 -14.15 -13.72 2.16
N VAL A 205 -14.43 -12.72 2.99
CA VAL A 205 -15.56 -12.76 3.95
C VAL A 205 -16.90 -12.65 3.25
N LEU A 206 -16.96 -11.80 2.21
CA LEU A 206 -18.20 -11.56 1.47
C LEU A 206 -18.29 -12.49 0.26
N SER A 207 -19.46 -13.12 0.10
CA SER A 207 -19.75 -13.98 -1.03
C SER A 207 -21.22 -13.86 -1.43
N MET A 208 -21.63 -14.54 -2.51
CA MET A 208 -22.99 -14.60 -2.97
C MET A 208 -23.61 -15.93 -2.55
N ALA A 209 -24.82 -15.87 -1.98
CA ALA A 209 -25.69 -17.02 -1.76
C ALA A 209 -26.95 -16.92 -2.62
N GLY A 210 -27.66 -18.03 -2.79
CA GLY A 210 -28.87 -18.11 -3.61
C GLY A 210 -28.59 -18.04 -5.12
N ARG A 211 -29.67 -17.96 -5.90
CA ARG A 211 -29.61 -17.82 -7.35
C ARG A 211 -30.88 -17.10 -7.88
N GLY A 212 -30.74 -16.46 -9.05
CA GLY A 212 -31.85 -15.69 -9.63
C GLY A 212 -32.28 -14.56 -8.70
N PHE A 213 -33.55 -14.40 -8.46
CA PHE A 213 -34.08 -13.39 -7.54
C PHE A 213 -33.68 -13.61 -6.08
N ASP A 214 -33.37 -14.84 -5.66
CA ASP A 214 -32.91 -15.13 -4.29
C ASP A 214 -31.45 -14.85 -4.06
N SER A 215 -30.73 -14.37 -5.07
CA SER A 215 -29.31 -14.03 -4.96
C SER A 215 -29.09 -12.87 -4.00
N HIS A 216 -28.18 -13.06 -3.03
CA HIS A 216 -27.89 -12.03 -2.04
C HIS A 216 -26.46 -12.17 -1.49
N ILE A 217 -25.94 -11.08 -0.97
CA ILE A 217 -24.61 -11.06 -0.36
C ILE A 217 -24.69 -11.61 1.06
N VAL A 218 -23.80 -12.57 1.34
CA VAL A 218 -23.64 -13.18 2.67
C VAL A 218 -22.24 -12.89 3.23
N LYS A 219 -22.11 -13.05 4.54
CA LYS A 219 -20.86 -12.92 5.30
C LYS A 219 -20.53 -14.28 5.89
N GLY A 220 -19.37 -14.83 5.52
CA GLY A 220 -19.00 -16.19 5.90
C GLY A 220 -20.11 -17.20 5.60
N SER A 221 -20.54 -17.97 6.61
CA SER A 221 -21.64 -18.94 6.54
C SER A 221 -22.99 -18.34 6.94
N GLU A 222 -23.35 -17.16 6.40
CA GLU A 222 -24.56 -16.40 6.72
C GLU A 222 -24.63 -15.88 8.18
N VAL A 223 -23.47 -15.62 8.78
CA VAL A 223 -23.36 -14.97 10.09
C VAL A 223 -23.48 -13.45 9.98
N ASN A 224 -23.58 -12.76 11.10
CA ASN A 224 -23.47 -11.29 11.12
C ASN A 224 -22.03 -10.83 10.91
N PHE A 225 -21.82 -9.53 10.66
CA PHE A 225 -20.48 -9.00 10.40
C PHE A 225 -19.50 -9.22 11.56
N PHE A 226 -19.94 -9.08 12.78
CA PHE A 226 -19.08 -9.22 13.97
C PHE A 226 -18.58 -10.66 14.17
N GLU A 227 -19.38 -11.64 13.82
CA GLU A 227 -19.05 -13.07 13.95
C GLU A 227 -18.23 -13.60 12.77
N SER A 228 -18.06 -12.81 11.70
CA SER A 228 -17.29 -13.19 10.53
C SER A 228 -15.79 -12.90 10.71
N ASP A 229 -14.95 -13.49 9.87
CA ASP A 229 -13.49 -13.24 9.81
C ASP A 229 -13.15 -11.86 9.22
N CYS A 230 -14.03 -10.86 9.39
CA CYS A 230 -13.84 -9.52 8.85
C CYS A 230 -12.70 -8.78 9.59
N VAL A 231 -11.75 -8.24 8.82
CA VAL A 231 -10.63 -7.44 9.35
C VAL A 231 -10.95 -5.94 9.41
N SER A 232 -12.21 -5.55 9.24
CA SER A 232 -12.70 -4.17 9.37
C SER A 232 -11.99 -3.14 8.47
N CYS A 233 -11.52 -3.52 7.30
CA CYS A 233 -10.78 -2.61 6.41
C CYS A 233 -11.68 -1.56 5.73
N GLY A 234 -13.00 -1.81 5.62
CA GLY A 234 -13.98 -0.90 5.02
C GLY A 234 -13.90 -0.77 3.49
N ALA A 235 -13.12 -1.61 2.79
CA ALA A 235 -13.04 -1.58 1.33
C ALA A 235 -14.40 -1.84 0.67
N CYS A 236 -15.21 -2.73 1.26
CA CYS A 236 -16.57 -3.03 0.80
C CYS A 236 -17.52 -1.83 0.95
N ALA A 237 -17.42 -1.06 2.04
CA ALA A 237 -18.22 0.15 2.26
C ALA A 237 -17.84 1.24 1.24
N GLN A 238 -16.54 1.46 1.02
CA GLN A 238 -16.06 2.43 0.03
C GLN A 238 -16.46 2.05 -1.41
N ALA A 239 -16.47 0.75 -1.73
CA ALA A 239 -16.83 0.26 -3.06
C ALA A 239 -18.34 0.20 -3.31
N CYS A 240 -19.19 0.28 -2.27
CA CYS A 240 -20.64 0.15 -2.42
C CYS A 240 -21.25 1.35 -3.16
N PRO A 241 -21.95 1.15 -4.30
CA PRO A 241 -22.52 2.24 -5.07
C PRO A 241 -23.85 2.78 -4.50
N THR A 242 -24.39 2.10 -3.49
CA THR A 242 -25.55 2.46 -2.71
C THR A 242 -25.19 2.53 -1.23
N SER A 243 -26.11 2.49 -0.30
CA SER A 243 -25.83 2.37 1.13
C SER A 243 -26.06 0.97 1.69
N ALA A 244 -25.97 -0.08 0.84
CA ALA A 244 -26.12 -1.45 1.31
C ALA A 244 -25.04 -1.84 2.34
N ILE A 245 -23.83 -1.32 2.18
CA ILE A 245 -22.78 -1.36 3.22
C ILE A 245 -22.25 0.07 3.37
N SER A 246 -22.28 0.60 4.59
CA SER A 246 -21.92 1.99 4.91
C SER A 246 -21.01 2.07 6.12
N ASP A 247 -20.25 3.15 6.21
CA ASP A 247 -19.49 3.55 7.39
C ASP A 247 -20.44 4.19 8.41
N VAL A 248 -20.38 3.76 9.67
CA VAL A 248 -21.24 4.32 10.75
C VAL A 248 -20.93 5.79 11.06
N PHE A 249 -19.74 6.28 10.72
CA PHE A 249 -19.30 7.65 10.99
C PHE A 249 -19.65 8.61 9.84
N GLU A 250 -19.89 8.09 8.66
CA GLU A 250 -20.15 8.86 7.47
C GLU A 250 -21.64 9.24 7.40
N SER A 251 -21.97 10.48 7.82
CA SER A 251 -23.17 11.11 7.27
C SER A 251 -22.82 11.51 5.83
N LYS A 252 -23.29 10.74 4.86
CA LYS A 252 -23.05 11.00 3.44
C LYS A 252 -23.81 12.21 2.89
N SER A 253 -24.54 12.91 3.73
CA SER A 253 -25.10 14.23 3.41
C SER A 253 -23.97 15.25 3.26
N ILE A 254 -23.71 15.66 2.04
CA ILE A 254 -22.49 16.34 1.59
C ILE A 254 -22.49 17.84 1.83
N ALA A 255 -23.53 18.43 2.39
CA ALA A 255 -23.55 19.85 2.63
C ALA A 255 -22.41 20.27 3.58
N ASN A 256 -21.50 21.11 3.07
CA ASN A 256 -20.37 21.72 3.81
C ASN A 256 -19.26 20.76 4.28
N THR A 257 -18.92 19.74 3.50
CA THR A 257 -17.78 18.85 3.80
C THR A 257 -16.52 19.37 3.11
N GLU A 258 -15.50 19.71 3.88
CA GLU A 258 -14.15 19.96 3.37
C GLU A 258 -13.38 18.66 3.26
N LYS A 259 -12.69 18.46 2.13
CA LYS A 259 -11.87 17.27 1.87
C LYS A 259 -10.41 17.65 1.76
N THR A 260 -9.56 17.03 2.56
CA THR A 260 -8.11 17.26 2.57
C THR A 260 -7.37 15.95 2.33
N ARG A 261 -6.44 15.96 1.37
CA ARG A 261 -5.49 14.85 1.20
C ARG A 261 -4.38 14.92 2.23
N THR A 262 -4.08 13.77 2.82
CA THR A 262 -2.99 13.63 3.78
C THR A 262 -2.40 12.23 3.73
N ILE A 263 -1.39 11.97 4.55
CA ILE A 263 -0.75 10.66 4.71
C ILE A 263 -1.18 10.08 6.05
N CYS A 264 -1.45 8.77 6.06
CA CYS A 264 -1.80 8.03 7.26
C CYS A 264 -0.68 8.08 8.30
N THR A 265 -1.04 8.36 9.56
CA THR A 265 -0.10 8.54 10.67
C THR A 265 0.19 7.24 11.45
N TYR A 266 -0.28 6.07 10.99
CA TYR A 266 -0.18 4.84 11.78
C TYR A 266 1.05 3.99 11.50
N CYS A 267 1.40 3.71 10.25
CA CYS A 267 2.55 2.86 9.94
C CYS A 267 3.32 3.32 8.71
N GLY A 268 4.48 2.70 8.48
CA GLY A 268 5.41 3.05 7.41
C GLY A 268 4.94 2.72 5.98
N VAL A 269 3.74 2.19 5.79
CA VAL A 269 3.15 2.05 4.44
C VAL A 269 2.93 3.41 3.80
N GLY A 270 2.59 4.45 4.59
CA GLY A 270 2.40 5.81 4.07
C GLY A 270 1.17 5.95 3.17
N CYS A 271 0.06 5.25 3.49
CA CYS A 271 -1.19 5.32 2.72
C CYS A 271 -1.67 6.76 2.57
N ASN A 272 -2.03 7.15 1.36
CA ASN A 272 -2.74 8.40 1.12
C ASN A 272 -4.19 8.27 1.59
N LEU A 273 -4.65 9.27 2.31
CA LEU A 273 -6.01 9.37 2.84
C LEU A 273 -6.67 10.65 2.33
N GLU A 274 -7.98 10.60 2.14
CA GLU A 274 -8.84 11.76 1.96
C GLU A 274 -9.71 11.91 3.21
N VAL A 275 -9.42 12.94 3.98
CA VAL A 275 -10.11 13.23 5.25
C VAL A 275 -11.22 14.22 5.00
N ALA A 276 -12.44 13.84 5.34
CA ALA A 276 -13.61 14.69 5.28
C ALA A 276 -13.88 15.34 6.64
N THR A 277 -13.97 16.68 6.67
CA THR A 277 -14.23 17.44 7.89
C THR A 277 -15.48 18.30 7.77
N VAL A 278 -16.18 18.46 8.89
CA VAL A 278 -17.32 19.37 9.03
C VAL A 278 -17.12 20.18 10.31
N ASN A 279 -17.11 21.49 10.21
CA ASN A 279 -16.88 22.40 11.37
C ASN A 279 -15.60 22.01 12.16
N GLY A 280 -14.51 21.72 11.47
CA GLY A 280 -13.23 21.34 12.08
C GLY A 280 -13.18 19.97 12.74
N LYS A 281 -14.22 19.13 12.61
CA LYS A 281 -14.26 17.76 13.11
C LYS A 281 -14.14 16.75 12.00
N VAL A 282 -13.27 15.76 12.17
CA VAL A 282 -13.15 14.63 11.23
C VAL A 282 -14.43 13.81 11.28
N LYS A 283 -15.02 13.58 10.11
CA LYS A 283 -16.26 12.82 9.94
C LYS A 283 -16.03 11.46 9.32
N SER A 284 -15.24 11.39 8.25
CA SER A 284 -14.91 10.13 7.59
C SER A 284 -13.54 10.22 6.94
N ILE A 285 -12.97 9.04 6.66
CA ILE A 285 -11.70 8.92 5.96
C ILE A 285 -11.87 7.88 4.86
N GLN A 286 -11.51 8.27 3.63
CA GLN A 286 -11.50 7.41 2.46
C GLN A 286 -10.09 7.25 1.89
N ALA A 287 -9.86 6.20 1.11
CA ALA A 287 -8.63 6.01 0.36
C ALA A 287 -8.86 6.46 -1.08
N PRO A 288 -8.14 7.49 -1.58
CA PRO A 288 -8.32 7.94 -2.96
C PRO A 288 -7.86 6.86 -3.94
N TYR A 289 -8.69 6.58 -4.95
CA TYR A 289 -8.39 5.52 -5.94
C TYR A 289 -7.15 5.81 -6.80
N ASN A 290 -6.81 7.08 -6.98
CA ASN A 290 -5.62 7.53 -7.71
C ASN A 290 -4.39 7.70 -6.82
N ALA A 291 -4.37 7.09 -5.65
CA ALA A 291 -3.20 7.06 -4.76
C ALA A 291 -2.20 6.01 -5.24
N GLU A 292 -0.94 6.40 -5.43
CA GLU A 292 0.11 5.49 -5.94
C GLU A 292 0.47 4.39 -4.94
N VAL A 293 0.50 4.71 -3.64
CA VAL A 293 0.94 3.76 -2.61
C VAL A 293 -0.12 2.69 -2.33
N ASN A 294 -1.37 3.11 -2.17
CA ASN A 294 -2.43 2.26 -1.64
C ASN A 294 -3.63 2.04 -2.58
N GLU A 295 -3.64 2.62 -3.77
CA GLU A 295 -4.56 2.32 -4.88
C GLU A 295 -6.03 2.16 -4.43
N GLY A 296 -6.54 3.11 -3.63
CA GLY A 296 -7.92 3.10 -3.11
C GLY A 296 -8.15 2.18 -1.90
N HIS A 297 -7.09 1.60 -1.32
CA HIS A 297 -7.21 0.76 -0.13
C HIS A 297 -6.66 1.44 1.14
N THR A 298 -7.27 1.17 2.29
CA THR A 298 -6.72 1.48 3.61
C THR A 298 -7.21 0.46 4.63
N CYS A 299 -6.50 0.30 5.73
CA CYS A 299 -6.86 -0.65 6.78
C CYS A 299 -7.81 -0.02 7.82
N LEU A 300 -8.25 -0.85 8.78
CA LEU A 300 -9.02 -0.43 9.96
C LEU A 300 -8.49 0.87 10.60
N LYS A 301 -7.17 0.92 10.88
CA LYS A 301 -6.57 2.07 11.58
C LYS A 301 -6.67 3.35 10.75
N GLY A 302 -6.29 3.29 9.48
CA GLY A 302 -6.33 4.45 8.59
C GLY A 302 -7.74 4.97 8.34
N ARG A 303 -8.74 4.08 8.28
CA ARG A 303 -10.12 4.45 7.97
C ARG A 303 -10.92 4.88 9.19
N PHE A 304 -10.86 4.15 10.30
CA PHE A 304 -11.81 4.30 11.39
C PHE A 304 -11.20 4.79 12.70
N ALA A 305 -9.89 4.70 12.88
CA ALA A 305 -9.27 5.01 14.17
C ALA A 305 -8.91 6.51 14.35
N PHE A 306 -9.77 7.41 13.91
CA PHE A 306 -9.60 8.88 14.07
C PHE A 306 -10.31 9.44 15.29
N GLY A 307 -10.98 8.60 16.09
CA GLY A 307 -11.73 9.02 17.28
C GLY A 307 -10.90 9.83 18.27
N PHE A 308 -9.60 9.52 18.42
CA PHE A 308 -8.69 10.25 19.30
C PHE A 308 -8.57 11.75 18.97
N TYR A 309 -8.70 12.12 17.70
CA TYR A 309 -8.61 13.53 17.26
C TYR A 309 -9.79 14.35 17.77
N ASN A 310 -11.00 13.78 17.72
CA ASN A 310 -12.24 14.43 18.16
C ASN A 310 -12.56 14.21 19.65
N HIS A 311 -11.76 13.40 20.38
CA HIS A 311 -12.08 12.98 21.74
C HIS A 311 -12.13 14.18 22.71
N PRO A 312 -13.12 14.25 23.62
CA PRO A 312 -13.25 15.37 24.56
C PRO A 312 -12.06 15.47 25.52
N ASP A 313 -11.44 14.34 25.89
CA ASP A 313 -10.29 14.30 26.81
C ASP A 313 -8.96 14.70 26.14
N ARG A 314 -8.97 15.02 24.85
CA ARG A 314 -7.77 15.50 24.16
C ARG A 314 -7.28 16.79 24.80
N LEU A 315 -6.01 16.83 25.22
CA LEU A 315 -5.39 18.04 25.77
C LEU A 315 -5.39 19.15 24.72
N ARG A 316 -5.83 20.34 25.12
CA ARG A 316 -5.93 21.54 24.26
C ARG A 316 -5.07 22.70 24.76
N THR A 317 -4.62 22.63 26.00
CA THR A 317 -3.76 23.60 26.66
C THR A 317 -2.61 22.88 27.36
N PRO A 318 -1.45 23.54 27.55
CA PRO A 318 -0.40 23.01 28.41
C PRO A 318 -0.90 22.76 29.84
N LEU A 319 -0.29 21.79 30.50
CA LEU A 319 -0.56 21.49 31.90
C LEU A 319 0.74 21.62 32.71
N ILE A 320 0.72 22.38 33.78
CA ILE A 320 1.84 22.52 34.72
C ILE A 320 1.45 21.95 36.06
N ARG A 321 2.36 21.20 36.72
CA ARG A 321 2.14 20.66 38.03
C ARG A 321 2.31 21.75 39.09
N ARG A 322 1.23 22.11 39.77
CA ARG A 322 1.20 23.06 40.89
C ARG A 322 0.61 22.35 42.12
N ASN A 323 1.32 22.39 43.22
CA ASN A 323 0.91 21.72 44.48
C ASN A 323 0.54 20.23 44.32
N GLY A 324 1.28 19.52 43.45
CA GLY A 324 1.05 18.09 43.19
C GLY A 324 0.03 17.79 42.09
N GLU A 325 -0.82 18.73 41.65
CA GLU A 325 -1.86 18.55 40.68
C GLU A 325 -1.50 19.20 39.31
N LEU A 326 -1.88 18.56 38.19
CA LEU A 326 -1.75 19.12 36.86
C LEU A 326 -2.86 20.14 36.63
N THR A 327 -2.49 21.40 36.42
CA THR A 327 -3.39 22.52 36.18
C THR A 327 -3.17 23.13 34.81
N ALA A 328 -4.23 23.59 34.15
CA ALA A 328 -4.14 24.27 32.87
C ALA A 328 -3.27 25.54 32.96
N ALA A 329 -2.43 25.76 31.94
CA ALA A 329 -1.56 26.93 31.83
C ALA A 329 -1.65 27.50 30.40
N THR A 330 -1.22 28.75 30.25
CA THR A 330 -0.99 29.35 28.92
C THR A 330 0.30 28.78 28.33
N TRP A 331 0.48 28.98 27.02
CA TRP A 331 1.73 28.61 26.35
C TRP A 331 2.92 29.42 26.89
N ASP A 332 2.72 30.71 27.15
CA ASP A 332 3.79 31.57 27.70
C ASP A 332 4.24 31.09 29.08
N GLU A 333 3.29 30.81 29.98
CA GLU A 333 3.62 30.22 31.29
C GLU A 333 4.38 28.88 31.18
N ALA A 334 4.00 28.04 30.20
CA ALA A 334 4.67 26.79 29.97
C ALA A 334 6.10 26.96 29.42
N TYR A 335 6.28 27.90 28.49
CA TYR A 335 7.62 28.22 27.95
C TYR A 335 8.54 28.81 29.00
N ASP A 336 8.07 29.75 29.82
CA ASP A 336 8.83 30.35 30.89
C ASP A 336 9.26 29.30 31.94
N PHE A 337 8.35 28.39 32.27
CA PHE A 337 8.63 27.31 33.20
C PHE A 337 9.70 26.35 32.63
N ILE A 338 9.57 25.92 31.38
CA ILE A 338 10.52 25.03 30.72
C ILE A 338 11.88 25.72 30.58
N ALA A 339 11.92 26.97 30.10
CA ALA A 339 13.17 27.73 29.91
C ALA A 339 13.92 27.91 31.22
N THR A 340 13.20 28.28 32.28
CA THR A 340 13.77 28.44 33.63
C THR A 340 14.39 27.14 34.12
N LYS A 341 13.67 26.02 34.04
CA LYS A 341 14.15 24.71 34.48
C LYS A 341 15.33 24.19 33.70
N LEU A 342 15.30 24.30 32.38
CA LEU A 342 16.43 23.87 31.52
C LEU A 342 17.68 24.75 31.75
N THR A 343 17.50 26.04 31.95
CA THR A 343 18.62 26.96 32.26
C THR A 343 19.26 26.63 33.63
N GLU A 344 18.44 26.37 34.62
CA GLU A 344 18.89 25.96 35.97
C GLU A 344 19.71 24.65 35.90
N ILE A 345 19.17 23.62 35.26
CA ILE A 345 19.82 22.31 35.12
C ILE A 345 21.13 22.44 34.31
N LYS A 346 21.11 23.13 33.17
CA LYS A 346 22.28 23.36 32.34
C LYS A 346 23.35 24.13 33.11
N GLY A 347 22.97 25.16 33.88
CA GLY A 347 23.90 25.98 34.66
C GLY A 347 24.56 25.21 35.82
N THR A 348 23.84 24.27 36.41
CA THR A 348 24.31 23.50 37.57
C THR A 348 25.07 22.24 37.17
N HIS A 349 24.63 21.54 36.14
CA HIS A 349 25.15 20.21 35.79
C HIS A 349 25.77 20.11 34.37
N GLY A 350 25.77 21.21 33.63
CA GLY A 350 26.27 21.26 32.25
C GLY A 350 25.28 20.78 31.20
N PRO A 351 25.55 21.05 29.90
CA PRO A 351 24.62 20.71 28.80
C PRO A 351 24.37 19.21 28.64
N ASP A 352 25.37 18.37 28.92
CA ASP A 352 25.27 16.91 28.75
C ASP A 352 24.37 16.22 29.81
N SER A 353 23.91 16.97 30.84
CA SER A 353 22.88 16.49 31.78
C SER A 353 21.47 16.49 31.18
N ILE A 354 21.29 17.07 30.00
CA ILE A 354 20.03 17.17 29.29
C ILE A 354 20.09 16.31 28.03
N ALA A 355 19.00 15.58 27.76
CA ALA A 355 18.85 14.78 26.55
C ALA A 355 17.49 15.04 25.89
N GLY A 356 17.42 14.88 24.58
CA GLY A 356 16.20 14.93 23.80
C GLY A 356 15.87 13.58 23.18
N ILE A 357 14.61 13.17 23.26
CA ILE A 357 14.09 11.97 22.58
C ILE A 357 12.98 12.43 21.63
N SER A 358 13.25 12.32 20.33
CA SER A 358 12.26 12.61 19.29
C SER A 358 11.48 11.36 18.88
N SER A 359 10.45 11.56 18.08
CA SER A 359 9.55 10.47 17.71
C SER A 359 9.38 10.34 16.20
N ALA A 360 9.41 9.10 15.71
CA ALA A 360 9.02 8.76 14.36
C ALA A 360 7.51 8.92 14.07
N ARG A 361 6.73 9.45 15.03
CA ARG A 361 5.32 9.84 14.87
C ARG A 361 5.15 11.33 14.57
N CYS A 362 6.21 12.11 14.75
CA CYS A 362 6.25 13.54 14.48
C CYS A 362 6.54 13.83 13.00
N THR A 363 6.25 15.06 12.58
CA THR A 363 6.59 15.54 11.23
C THR A 363 8.10 15.73 11.06
N ASN A 364 8.56 15.96 9.84
CA ASN A 364 9.97 16.30 9.58
C ASN A 364 10.35 17.61 10.25
N GLU A 365 9.46 18.60 10.22
CA GLU A 365 9.65 19.91 10.84
C GLU A 365 9.83 19.79 12.36
N GLU A 366 8.98 19.02 13.03
CA GLU A 366 9.07 18.79 14.48
C GLU A 366 10.37 18.07 14.84
N ASN A 367 10.74 17.03 14.10
CA ASN A 367 11.99 16.32 14.29
C ASN A 367 13.20 17.23 14.07
N TYR A 368 13.21 18.05 13.00
CA TYR A 368 14.27 19.02 12.74
C TYR A 368 14.40 20.06 13.86
N LEU A 369 13.28 20.62 14.30
CA LEU A 369 13.28 21.61 15.39
C LEU A 369 13.77 21.01 16.70
N MET A 370 13.40 19.77 17.01
CA MET A 370 13.85 19.09 18.23
C MET A 370 15.37 18.91 18.24
N GLN A 371 15.96 18.38 17.16
CA GLN A 371 17.42 18.21 17.11
C GLN A 371 18.16 19.56 17.10
N LYS A 372 17.60 20.57 16.41
CA LYS A 372 18.18 21.91 16.40
C LYS A 372 18.17 22.52 17.81
N PHE A 373 17.06 22.40 18.54
CA PHE A 373 16.95 22.87 19.92
C PHE A 373 18.00 22.22 20.83
N ILE A 374 18.13 20.89 20.79
CA ILE A 374 19.08 20.17 21.65
C ILE A 374 20.53 20.55 21.30
N ARG A 375 20.87 20.67 20.01
CA ARG A 375 22.25 20.97 19.61
C ARG A 375 22.63 22.43 19.76
N THR A 376 21.74 23.37 19.36
CA THR A 376 22.11 24.80 19.34
C THR A 376 21.74 25.52 20.63
N VAL A 377 20.62 25.20 21.28
CA VAL A 377 20.17 25.88 22.49
C VAL A 377 20.72 25.20 23.76
N ILE A 378 20.55 23.89 23.85
CA ILE A 378 21.10 23.12 24.99
C ILE A 378 22.62 22.99 24.85
N GLY A 379 23.15 22.70 23.66
CA GLY A 379 24.60 22.60 23.38
C GLY A 379 25.12 21.18 23.60
N THR A 380 24.33 20.14 23.28
CA THR A 380 24.74 18.73 23.40
C THR A 380 24.29 17.93 22.19
N ASN A 381 24.96 16.81 21.90
CA ASN A 381 24.52 15.81 20.93
C ASN A 381 23.66 14.69 21.55
N ASN A 382 23.19 14.84 22.76
CA ASN A 382 22.33 13.88 23.43
C ASN A 382 20.90 13.94 22.88
N ILE A 383 20.75 13.65 21.59
CA ILE A 383 19.48 13.56 20.85
C ILE A 383 19.39 12.20 20.19
N ASP A 384 18.29 11.51 20.36
CA ASP A 384 18.01 10.25 19.66
C ASP A 384 16.51 10.12 19.36
N SER A 385 16.12 9.06 18.68
CA SER A 385 14.74 8.76 18.34
C SER A 385 14.45 7.26 18.42
N CYS A 386 13.17 6.90 18.37
CA CYS A 386 12.76 5.50 18.37
C CYS A 386 13.29 4.69 17.16
N ALA A 387 13.83 5.35 16.13
CA ALA A 387 14.50 4.68 15.01
C ALA A 387 15.75 3.89 15.46
N ARG A 388 16.35 4.24 16.60
CA ARG A 388 17.59 3.62 17.13
C ARG A 388 17.48 2.10 17.26
N VAL A 389 16.44 1.59 17.88
CA VAL A 389 16.23 0.15 18.05
C VAL A 389 15.40 -0.45 16.92
N CYS A 390 14.60 0.36 16.24
CA CYS A 390 13.67 -0.07 15.21
C CYS A 390 14.39 -0.49 13.92
N HIS A 391 14.92 0.47 13.16
CA HIS A 391 15.51 0.24 11.84
C HIS A 391 16.89 0.89 11.65
N SER A 392 17.56 1.39 12.69
CA SER A 392 18.97 1.78 12.56
C SER A 392 19.86 0.60 12.14
N PRO A 393 19.62 -0.66 12.61
CA PRO A 393 20.32 -1.82 12.06
C PRO A 393 20.08 -2.03 10.56
N THR A 394 18.87 -1.77 10.05
CA THR A 394 18.59 -1.78 8.59
C THR A 394 19.41 -0.70 7.87
N ALA A 395 19.35 0.54 8.38
CA ALA A 395 20.05 1.66 7.74
C ALA A 395 21.54 1.38 7.67
N LEU A 396 22.16 0.95 8.77
CA LEU A 396 23.58 0.63 8.84
C LEU A 396 23.95 -0.58 7.97
N GLY A 397 23.15 -1.67 8.03
CA GLY A 397 23.41 -2.88 7.25
C GLY A 397 23.33 -2.63 5.75
N MET A 398 22.26 -1.97 5.29
CA MET A 398 22.09 -1.64 3.87
C MET A 398 23.08 -0.56 3.39
N GLN A 399 23.44 0.41 4.25
CA GLN A 399 24.45 1.40 3.90
C GLN A 399 25.82 0.76 3.67
N ARG A 400 26.20 -0.23 4.48
CA ARG A 400 27.46 -0.96 4.35
C ARG A 400 27.51 -1.88 3.13
N THR A 401 26.35 -2.34 2.64
CA THR A 401 26.26 -3.24 1.49
C THR A 401 25.90 -2.52 0.19
N PHE A 402 24.90 -1.65 0.22
CA PHE A 402 24.37 -0.95 -0.97
C PHE A 402 24.71 0.54 -1.04
N GLY A 403 25.30 1.10 0.03
CA GLY A 403 25.54 2.53 0.13
C GLY A 403 24.30 3.37 0.47
N THR A 404 23.14 2.73 0.74
CA THR A 404 21.89 3.42 1.10
C THR A 404 21.10 2.62 2.13
N GLY A 405 20.45 3.30 3.08
CA GLY A 405 19.64 2.67 4.13
C GLY A 405 18.13 2.58 3.82
N ALA A 406 17.70 2.95 2.61
CA ALA A 406 16.32 2.95 2.19
C ALA A 406 15.93 1.66 1.42
N ALA A 407 14.64 1.40 1.26
CA ALA A 407 14.15 0.34 0.38
C ALA A 407 14.68 0.53 -1.04
N THR A 408 15.12 -0.54 -1.69
CA THR A 408 15.71 -0.49 -3.03
C THR A 408 14.65 -0.39 -4.13
N ASN A 409 13.42 -0.82 -3.83
CA ASN A 409 12.33 -0.91 -4.81
C ASN A 409 11.00 -0.41 -4.22
N SER A 410 10.08 -0.07 -5.09
CA SER A 410 8.69 0.26 -4.73
C SER A 410 7.84 -1.00 -4.50
N ILE A 411 6.83 -0.89 -3.65
CA ILE A 411 5.81 -1.96 -3.46
C ILE A 411 5.06 -2.28 -4.77
N ILE A 412 4.93 -1.33 -5.69
CA ILE A 412 4.30 -1.55 -7.01
C ILE A 412 5.08 -2.59 -7.83
N ASP A 413 6.38 -2.70 -7.64
CA ASP A 413 7.24 -3.67 -8.32
C ASP A 413 6.91 -5.12 -7.99
N LEU A 414 6.14 -5.37 -6.92
CA LEU A 414 5.59 -6.67 -6.58
C LEU A 414 4.83 -7.32 -7.75
N LYS A 415 4.20 -6.52 -8.62
CA LYS A 415 3.50 -7.00 -9.83
C LYS A 415 4.44 -7.77 -10.78
N GLN A 416 5.74 -7.49 -10.75
CA GLN A 416 6.76 -8.09 -11.61
C GLN A 416 7.61 -9.15 -10.90
N ALA A 417 7.39 -9.36 -9.61
CA ALA A 417 8.08 -10.40 -8.85
C ALA A 417 7.55 -11.80 -9.20
N ASP A 418 8.43 -12.78 -9.11
CA ASP A 418 8.13 -14.21 -9.30
C ASP A 418 8.14 -14.96 -7.96
N LEU A 419 8.91 -14.45 -7.01
CA LEU A 419 9.02 -14.97 -5.64
C LEU A 419 9.14 -13.82 -4.64
N ILE A 420 8.57 -13.99 -3.45
CA ILE A 420 8.82 -13.12 -2.30
C ILE A 420 9.43 -13.89 -1.14
N MET A 421 10.33 -13.23 -0.40
CA MET A 421 10.80 -13.68 0.89
C MET A 421 10.39 -12.67 1.96
N VAL A 422 9.70 -13.12 3.02
CA VAL A 422 9.29 -12.30 4.16
C VAL A 422 9.99 -12.84 5.40
N ILE A 423 10.87 -12.05 6.01
CA ILE A 423 11.68 -12.47 7.16
C ILE A 423 11.48 -11.55 8.36
N GLY A 424 11.17 -12.14 9.52
CA GLY A 424 11.00 -11.42 10.78
C GLY A 424 9.95 -10.32 10.71
N ALA A 425 8.85 -10.55 9.97
CA ALA A 425 7.79 -9.58 9.75
C ALA A 425 6.41 -10.25 9.70
N ASN A 426 5.42 -9.58 10.29
CA ASN A 426 4.01 -9.93 10.15
C ASN A 426 3.26 -8.80 9.43
N PRO A 427 3.37 -8.71 8.09
CA PRO A 427 2.84 -7.56 7.35
C PRO A 427 1.31 -7.47 7.38
N THR A 428 0.57 -8.56 7.55
CA THR A 428 -0.90 -8.55 7.64
C THR A 428 -1.40 -7.77 8.87
N ASP A 429 -0.64 -7.76 9.96
CA ASP A 429 -0.96 -7.02 11.19
C ASP A 429 -0.24 -5.67 11.28
N GLY A 430 1.08 -5.65 10.99
CA GLY A 430 1.93 -4.47 11.13
C GLY A 430 1.79 -3.47 9.98
N HIS A 431 1.54 -3.94 8.76
CA HIS A 431 1.48 -3.16 7.52
C HIS A 431 0.31 -3.62 6.64
N PRO A 432 -0.96 -3.52 7.11
CA PRO A 432 -2.06 -4.32 6.56
C PRO A 432 -2.30 -4.13 5.05
N VAL A 433 -2.11 -2.92 4.50
CA VAL A 433 -2.30 -2.67 3.07
C VAL A 433 -1.21 -3.36 2.23
N THR A 434 0.05 -3.28 2.65
CA THR A 434 1.14 -4.05 2.04
C THR A 434 0.94 -5.54 2.27
N GLY A 435 0.55 -5.93 3.50
CA GLY A 435 0.27 -7.31 3.87
C GLY A 435 -0.82 -7.96 3.02
N ALA A 436 -1.88 -7.22 2.68
CA ALA A 436 -2.91 -7.69 1.76
C ALA A 436 -2.34 -8.02 0.37
N LYS A 437 -1.48 -7.15 -0.17
CA LYS A 437 -0.81 -7.36 -1.46
C LYS A 437 0.14 -8.58 -1.42
N LEU A 438 0.95 -8.70 -0.35
CA LEU A 438 1.87 -9.83 -0.17
C LEU A 438 1.13 -11.16 0.03
N LYS A 439 0.02 -11.15 0.79
CA LYS A 439 -0.84 -12.33 0.98
C LYS A 439 -1.45 -12.79 -0.34
N GLN A 440 -2.02 -11.89 -1.13
CA GLN A 440 -2.56 -12.21 -2.45
C GLN A 440 -1.50 -12.73 -3.42
N PHE A 441 -0.27 -12.20 -3.32
CA PHE A 441 0.87 -12.74 -4.07
C PHE A 441 1.15 -14.19 -3.66
N ALA A 442 1.26 -14.47 -2.34
CA ALA A 442 1.56 -15.80 -1.81
C ALA A 442 0.50 -16.86 -2.13
N MET A 443 -0.76 -16.44 -2.35
CA MET A 443 -1.84 -17.33 -2.83
C MET A 443 -1.66 -17.76 -4.29
N LYS A 444 -0.91 -17.01 -5.08
CA LYS A 444 -0.79 -17.23 -6.54
C LYS A 444 0.63 -17.63 -6.97
N LYS A 445 1.64 -17.22 -6.22
CA LYS A 445 3.06 -17.38 -6.55
C LYS A 445 3.85 -17.86 -5.30
N PRO A 446 5.02 -18.48 -5.46
CA PRO A 446 5.80 -18.96 -4.32
C PRO A 446 6.24 -17.84 -3.39
N ALA A 447 6.12 -18.11 -2.09
CA ALA A 447 6.59 -17.25 -1.01
C ALA A 447 7.42 -18.06 -0.02
N ILE A 448 8.49 -17.46 0.49
CA ILE A 448 9.31 -17.94 1.61
C ILE A 448 8.95 -17.07 2.81
N VAL A 449 8.56 -17.67 3.93
CA VAL A 449 8.34 -16.96 5.20
C VAL A 449 9.31 -17.51 6.23
N ILE A 450 10.10 -16.61 6.82
CA ILE A 450 11.09 -16.89 7.86
C ILE A 450 10.64 -16.18 9.14
N ASP A 451 9.95 -16.91 10.01
CA ASP A 451 9.39 -16.37 11.26
C ASP A 451 9.19 -17.50 12.27
N PRO A 452 9.51 -17.31 13.55
CA PRO A 452 9.28 -18.31 14.59
C PRO A 452 7.78 -18.62 14.81
N ARG A 453 6.90 -17.71 14.43
CA ARG A 453 5.45 -17.88 14.51
C ARG A 453 4.86 -18.28 13.17
N ARG A 454 3.82 -19.10 13.21
CA ARG A 454 3.00 -19.36 12.03
C ARG A 454 2.03 -18.18 11.80
N THR A 455 2.58 -17.08 11.25
CA THR A 455 1.81 -15.89 10.90
C THR A 455 0.77 -16.19 9.81
N GLU A 456 -0.13 -15.24 9.54
CA GLU A 456 -1.10 -15.40 8.44
C GLU A 456 -0.38 -15.60 7.09
N MET A 457 0.71 -14.90 6.84
CA MET A 457 1.54 -15.09 5.64
C MET A 457 2.09 -16.52 5.52
N ALA A 458 2.49 -17.12 6.64
CA ALA A 458 3.02 -18.48 6.65
C ALA A 458 1.99 -19.56 6.25
N LYS A 459 0.68 -19.27 6.35
CA LYS A 459 -0.38 -20.20 5.89
C LYS A 459 -0.41 -20.35 4.37
N TYR A 460 0.03 -19.34 3.64
CA TYR A 460 0.03 -19.30 2.18
C TYR A 460 1.45 -19.49 1.59
N ALA A 461 2.47 -19.49 2.44
CA ALA A 461 3.85 -19.65 2.00
C ALA A 461 4.12 -21.08 1.49
N LYS A 462 4.87 -21.18 0.38
CA LYS A 462 5.38 -22.44 -0.10
C LYS A 462 6.44 -23.02 0.86
N TYR A 463 7.25 -22.14 1.46
CA TYR A 463 8.29 -22.50 2.42
C TYR A 463 8.13 -21.67 3.69
N HIS A 464 7.89 -22.31 4.83
CA HIS A 464 7.92 -21.70 6.15
C HIS A 464 9.11 -22.21 6.94
N LEU A 465 10.13 -21.38 7.08
CA LEU A 465 11.34 -21.65 7.85
C LEU A 465 11.12 -21.15 9.28
N GLN A 466 10.64 -22.03 10.15
CA GLN A 466 10.24 -21.71 11.53
C GLN A 466 11.45 -21.78 12.46
N LEU A 467 12.33 -20.78 12.38
CA LEU A 467 13.58 -20.71 13.13
C LEU A 467 13.37 -20.42 14.62
N ARG A 468 14.34 -20.78 15.45
CA ARG A 468 14.41 -20.29 16.83
C ARG A 468 14.74 -18.79 16.85
N PRO A 469 14.13 -17.98 17.74
CA PRO A 469 14.47 -16.56 17.88
C PRO A 469 15.99 -16.36 18.08
N GLY A 470 16.55 -15.34 17.40
CA GLY A 470 17.96 -14.98 17.49
C GLY A 470 18.91 -15.77 16.55
N THR A 471 18.40 -16.71 15.75
CA THR A 471 19.22 -17.57 14.87
C THR A 471 19.17 -17.17 13.39
N ASN A 472 18.73 -15.94 13.08
CA ASN A 472 18.59 -15.46 11.70
C ASN A 472 19.90 -15.58 10.90
N VAL A 473 21.04 -15.20 11.51
CA VAL A 473 22.35 -15.24 10.86
C VAL A 473 22.73 -16.66 10.45
N ALA A 474 22.54 -17.64 11.35
CA ALA A 474 22.82 -19.04 11.04
C ALA A 474 21.94 -19.57 9.90
N LEU A 475 20.64 -19.22 9.90
CA LEU A 475 19.71 -19.64 8.85
C LEU A 475 20.09 -19.04 7.48
N LEU A 476 20.38 -17.73 7.42
CA LEU A 476 20.74 -17.07 6.18
C LEU A 476 22.11 -17.54 5.66
N ASN A 477 23.06 -17.87 6.55
CA ASN A 477 24.31 -18.52 6.16
C ASN A 477 24.07 -19.89 5.52
N MET A 478 23.12 -20.68 6.02
CA MET A 478 22.73 -21.94 5.37
C MET A 478 22.17 -21.71 3.97
N MET A 479 21.33 -20.69 3.79
CA MET A 479 20.78 -20.34 2.46
C MET A 479 21.91 -19.92 1.51
N LEU A 480 22.82 -19.05 1.94
CA LEU A 480 24.00 -18.62 1.20
C LEU A 480 24.90 -19.80 0.83
N TYR A 481 25.14 -20.70 1.80
CA TYR A 481 25.92 -21.94 1.58
C TYR A 481 25.34 -22.77 0.43
N TYR A 482 24.03 -23.05 0.44
CA TYR A 482 23.42 -23.85 -0.61
C TYR A 482 23.45 -23.16 -1.97
N ILE A 483 23.21 -21.84 -2.04
CA ILE A 483 23.29 -21.10 -3.31
C ILE A 483 24.70 -21.21 -3.91
N ILE A 484 25.73 -21.02 -3.10
CA ILE A 484 27.12 -21.07 -3.56
C ILE A 484 27.59 -22.51 -3.86
N SER A 485 27.27 -23.47 -2.99
CA SER A 485 27.71 -24.87 -3.19
C SER A 485 27.02 -25.56 -4.38
N GLU A 486 25.81 -25.12 -4.75
CA GLU A 486 25.08 -25.61 -5.93
C GLU A 486 25.39 -24.79 -7.20
N GLY A 487 26.24 -23.73 -7.11
CA GLY A 487 26.67 -22.93 -8.25
C GLY A 487 25.59 -22.05 -8.85
N LEU A 488 24.63 -21.57 -8.02
CA LEU A 488 23.46 -20.78 -8.44
C LEU A 488 23.67 -19.27 -8.33
N GLU A 489 24.88 -18.85 -7.98
CA GLU A 489 25.22 -17.43 -7.92
C GLU A 489 25.28 -16.80 -9.33
N ASP A 490 24.88 -15.54 -9.43
CA ASP A 490 25.00 -14.70 -10.63
C ASP A 490 26.45 -14.19 -10.76
N LYS A 491 27.28 -14.99 -11.41
CA LYS A 491 28.74 -14.72 -11.55
C LYS A 491 29.01 -13.43 -12.31
N GLU A 492 28.16 -13.06 -13.25
CA GLU A 492 28.33 -11.83 -14.03
C GLU A 492 28.02 -10.61 -13.16
N PHE A 493 26.92 -10.63 -12.42
CA PHE A 493 26.59 -9.58 -11.47
C PHE A 493 27.68 -9.42 -10.40
N ILE A 494 28.11 -10.51 -9.79
CA ILE A 494 29.15 -10.55 -8.78
C ILE A 494 30.43 -9.88 -9.31
N LYS A 495 30.92 -10.32 -10.46
CA LYS A 495 32.14 -9.79 -11.08
C LYS A 495 32.07 -8.28 -11.35
N ASN A 496 30.93 -7.80 -11.80
CA ASN A 496 30.79 -6.42 -12.28
C ASN A 496 30.32 -5.43 -11.21
N ARG A 497 29.70 -5.91 -10.13
CA ARG A 497 28.92 -5.08 -9.21
C ARG A 497 29.24 -5.28 -7.72
N THR A 498 30.13 -6.20 -7.36
CA THR A 498 30.45 -6.51 -5.96
C THR A 498 31.94 -6.54 -5.70
N GLU A 499 32.33 -6.48 -4.43
CA GLU A 499 33.70 -6.59 -3.93
C GLU A 499 33.78 -7.65 -2.80
N GLY A 500 34.95 -8.25 -2.59
CA GLY A 500 35.21 -9.17 -1.49
C GLY A 500 34.54 -10.55 -1.61
N TYR A 501 34.03 -10.93 -2.79
CA TYR A 501 33.27 -12.16 -2.97
C TYR A 501 34.08 -13.43 -2.65
N ASP A 502 35.34 -13.54 -3.08
CA ASP A 502 36.13 -14.77 -2.90
C ASP A 502 36.34 -15.10 -1.41
N GLU A 503 36.70 -14.11 -0.60
CA GLU A 503 36.85 -14.28 0.85
C GLU A 503 35.50 -14.62 1.52
N PHE A 504 34.42 -13.96 1.09
CA PHE A 504 33.05 -14.25 1.55
C PHE A 504 32.65 -15.68 1.21
N ARG A 505 32.80 -16.11 -0.05
CA ARG A 505 32.51 -17.46 -0.51
C ARG A 505 33.22 -18.53 0.32
N ASP A 506 34.55 -18.36 0.51
CA ASP A 506 35.36 -19.35 1.21
C ASP A 506 34.93 -19.49 2.67
N LYS A 507 34.52 -18.40 3.32
CA LYS A 507 33.96 -18.42 4.69
C LYS A 507 32.57 -19.07 4.74
N ILE A 508 31.70 -18.80 3.78
CA ILE A 508 30.38 -19.42 3.72
C ILE A 508 30.49 -20.93 3.44
N LEU A 509 31.39 -21.35 2.55
CA LEU A 509 31.59 -22.78 2.26
C LEU A 509 32.22 -23.55 3.42
N ALA A 510 32.88 -22.88 4.36
CA ALA A 510 33.39 -23.50 5.59
C ALA A 510 32.31 -23.69 6.68
N LEU A 511 31.05 -23.33 6.42
CA LEU A 511 29.95 -23.48 7.37
C LEU A 511 29.68 -24.96 7.71
N ASP A 512 29.61 -25.30 9.00
CA ASP A 512 29.04 -26.55 9.45
C ASP A 512 27.51 -26.47 9.38
N VAL A 513 26.94 -27.00 8.30
CA VAL A 513 25.50 -27.01 8.04
C VAL A 513 24.75 -27.85 9.09
N ALA A 514 25.36 -28.91 9.63
CA ALA A 514 24.73 -29.75 10.63
C ALA A 514 24.59 -29.03 11.98
N GLU A 515 25.61 -28.26 12.37
CA GLU A 515 25.52 -27.44 13.57
C GLU A 515 24.55 -26.24 13.35
N ALA A 516 24.55 -25.61 12.17
CA ALA A 516 23.61 -24.55 11.85
C ALA A 516 22.14 -25.03 11.86
N GLU A 517 21.86 -26.24 11.37
CA GLU A 517 20.54 -26.86 11.47
C GLU A 517 20.12 -27.05 12.94
N LYS A 518 21.01 -27.58 13.77
CA LYS A 518 20.76 -27.76 15.20
C LYS A 518 20.53 -26.42 15.92
N VAL A 519 21.29 -25.40 15.60
CA VAL A 519 21.13 -24.05 16.15
C VAL A 519 19.80 -23.43 15.76
N THR A 520 19.45 -23.46 14.48
CA THR A 520 18.23 -22.86 13.97
C THR A 520 16.96 -23.65 14.29
N GLY A 521 17.09 -24.97 14.38
CA GLY A 521 15.98 -25.91 14.53
C GLY A 521 15.16 -26.07 13.24
N VAL A 522 15.68 -25.66 12.09
CA VAL A 522 15.03 -25.80 10.78
C VAL A 522 15.73 -26.86 9.97
N ASP A 523 14.97 -27.81 9.43
CA ASP A 523 15.48 -28.90 8.59
C ASP A 523 16.31 -28.35 7.42
N ARG A 524 17.54 -28.84 7.25
CA ARG A 524 18.49 -28.38 6.24
C ARG A 524 17.98 -28.54 4.81
N ASN A 525 17.16 -29.56 4.53
CA ASN A 525 16.62 -29.79 3.20
C ASN A 525 15.56 -28.72 2.88
N LEU A 526 14.72 -28.38 3.88
CA LEU A 526 13.76 -27.29 3.72
C LEU A 526 14.44 -25.93 3.48
N VAL A 527 15.57 -25.66 4.17
CA VAL A 527 16.38 -24.46 3.93
C VAL A 527 16.99 -24.48 2.53
N ARG A 528 17.53 -25.65 2.11
CA ARG A 528 18.07 -25.85 0.75
C ARG A 528 17.02 -25.57 -0.31
N ASP A 529 15.84 -26.16 -0.19
CA ASP A 529 14.76 -25.99 -1.16
C ASP A 529 14.30 -24.52 -1.27
N ALA A 530 14.22 -23.81 -0.13
CA ALA A 530 13.90 -22.39 -0.10
C ALA A 530 15.02 -21.54 -0.75
N ALA A 531 16.28 -21.85 -0.47
CA ALA A 531 17.44 -21.18 -1.06
C ALA A 531 17.49 -21.37 -2.58
N MET A 532 17.28 -22.60 -3.05
CA MET A 532 17.18 -22.93 -4.48
C MET A 532 16.05 -22.14 -5.15
N ALA A 533 14.86 -22.10 -4.52
CA ALA A 533 13.72 -21.35 -5.04
C ALA A 533 14.02 -19.86 -5.15
N TYR A 534 14.72 -19.27 -4.17
CA TYR A 534 15.11 -17.86 -4.18
C TYR A 534 16.12 -17.57 -5.30
N ALA A 535 17.16 -18.40 -5.43
CA ALA A 535 18.25 -18.21 -6.38
C ALA A 535 17.82 -18.43 -7.84
N THR A 536 16.88 -19.36 -8.10
CA THR A 536 16.39 -19.68 -9.45
C THR A 536 15.22 -18.79 -9.90
N ALA A 537 14.64 -18.00 -8.99
CA ALA A 537 13.60 -17.05 -9.36
C ALA A 537 14.18 -15.93 -10.23
N LYS A 538 13.55 -15.64 -11.37
CA LYS A 538 13.96 -14.56 -12.24
C LYS A 538 13.93 -13.19 -11.52
N ASN A 539 12.91 -12.98 -10.69
CA ASN A 539 12.73 -11.77 -9.91
C ASN A 539 12.29 -12.15 -8.48
N ALA A 540 13.21 -12.03 -7.50
CA ALA A 540 12.89 -12.23 -6.09
C ALA A 540 12.94 -10.92 -5.31
N MET A 541 11.87 -10.64 -4.54
CA MET A 541 11.80 -9.49 -3.62
C MET A 541 11.88 -9.96 -2.18
N SER A 542 12.71 -9.32 -1.37
CA SER A 542 12.83 -9.58 0.06
C SER A 542 12.18 -8.47 0.88
N PHE A 543 11.43 -8.85 1.92
CA PHE A 543 10.78 -7.97 2.88
C PHE A 543 11.21 -8.34 4.29
N HIS A 544 11.70 -7.40 5.08
CA HIS A 544 12.09 -7.70 6.46
C HIS A 544 11.52 -6.68 7.46
N GLY A 545 11.34 -7.11 8.68
CA GLY A 545 10.81 -6.28 9.77
C GLY A 545 11.64 -6.35 11.05
N LEU A 546 11.00 -6.03 12.17
CA LEU A 546 11.63 -5.90 13.48
C LEU A 546 12.17 -7.22 14.04
N GLY A 547 11.61 -8.37 13.62
CA GLY A 547 12.15 -9.69 13.96
C GLY A 547 13.53 -9.98 13.34
N VAL A 548 14.01 -9.10 12.44
CA VAL A 548 15.39 -9.06 11.94
C VAL A 548 16.21 -8.03 12.71
N THR A 549 15.69 -6.82 12.87
CA THR A 549 16.49 -5.65 13.28
C THR A 549 16.62 -5.49 14.79
N GLU A 550 15.60 -5.87 15.56
CA GLU A 550 15.59 -5.74 17.04
C GLU A 550 16.28 -6.94 17.72
N HIS A 551 17.42 -7.35 17.20
CA HIS A 551 18.29 -8.38 17.74
C HIS A 551 19.75 -7.88 17.84
N THR A 552 20.54 -8.48 18.72
CA THR A 552 21.98 -8.17 18.87
C THR A 552 22.72 -8.24 17.53
N LEU A 553 22.37 -9.18 16.67
CA LEU A 553 22.95 -9.37 15.34
C LEU A 553 22.11 -8.77 14.21
N GLY A 554 21.22 -7.81 14.53
CA GLY A 554 20.27 -7.26 13.54
C GLY A 554 20.95 -6.66 12.31
N THR A 555 22.00 -5.88 12.49
CA THR A 555 22.79 -5.30 11.38
C THR A 555 23.36 -6.39 10.47
N PHE A 556 23.97 -7.43 11.05
CA PHE A 556 24.54 -8.55 10.28
C PHE A 556 23.47 -9.33 9.54
N THR A 557 22.29 -9.54 10.14
CA THR A 557 21.17 -10.19 9.46
C THR A 557 20.72 -9.40 8.23
N VAL A 558 20.63 -8.07 8.34
CA VAL A 558 20.28 -7.19 7.20
C VAL A 558 21.35 -7.28 6.11
N MET A 559 22.64 -7.29 6.47
CA MET A 559 23.73 -7.44 5.51
C MET A 559 23.61 -8.78 4.76
N GLN A 560 23.29 -9.88 5.44
CA GLN A 560 23.10 -11.18 4.79
C GLN A 560 21.87 -11.24 3.87
N ILE A 561 20.77 -10.51 4.19
CA ILE A 561 19.64 -10.35 3.27
C ILE A 561 20.09 -9.60 2.01
N ALA A 562 20.94 -8.61 2.17
CA ALA A 562 21.54 -7.89 1.05
C ALA A 562 22.51 -8.78 0.25
N ASP A 563 23.33 -9.59 0.93
CA ASP A 563 24.26 -10.55 0.31
C ASP A 563 23.47 -11.58 -0.54
N LEU A 564 22.37 -12.12 -0.03
CA LEU A 564 21.47 -13.00 -0.81
C LEU A 564 20.98 -12.32 -2.11
N ALA A 565 20.59 -11.05 -2.03
CA ALA A 565 20.15 -10.30 -3.21
C ALA A 565 21.30 -10.06 -4.19
N MET A 566 22.53 -9.75 -3.69
CA MET A 566 23.69 -9.51 -4.54
C MET A 566 24.18 -10.77 -5.24
N ILE A 567 24.36 -11.88 -4.51
CA ILE A 567 24.91 -13.11 -5.13
C ILE A 567 23.96 -13.74 -6.15
N THR A 568 22.67 -13.42 -6.08
CA THR A 568 21.65 -13.91 -7.04
C THR A 568 21.23 -12.86 -8.06
N GLY A 569 21.86 -11.67 -8.06
CA GLY A 569 21.52 -10.57 -8.95
C GLY A 569 20.09 -10.02 -8.74
N ASN A 570 19.46 -10.26 -7.59
CA ASN A 570 18.11 -9.81 -7.27
C ASN A 570 18.07 -8.38 -6.72
N ILE A 571 18.78 -7.47 -7.39
CA ILE A 571 18.90 -6.04 -7.06
C ILE A 571 19.06 -5.21 -8.33
N GLY A 572 18.64 -3.94 -8.32
CA GLY A 572 18.90 -2.97 -9.38
C GLY A 572 17.96 -3.01 -10.59
N ARG A 573 16.84 -3.73 -10.51
CA ARG A 573 15.79 -3.75 -11.53
C ARG A 573 14.39 -3.87 -10.91
N ARG A 574 13.34 -3.76 -11.70
CA ARG A 574 11.97 -3.93 -11.21
C ARG A 574 11.66 -5.38 -10.87
N GLY A 575 10.84 -5.59 -9.84
CA GLY A 575 10.41 -6.92 -9.39
C GLY A 575 11.40 -7.65 -8.48
N VAL A 576 12.51 -7.01 -8.10
CA VAL A 576 13.55 -7.53 -7.19
C VAL A 576 13.77 -6.57 -6.02
N GLY A 577 14.76 -6.85 -5.18
CA GLY A 577 15.28 -5.92 -4.19
C GLY A 577 15.02 -6.25 -2.73
N VAL A 578 15.55 -5.40 -1.87
CA VAL A 578 15.49 -5.51 -0.40
C VAL A 578 14.63 -4.38 0.15
N ASN A 579 13.52 -4.74 0.80
CA ASN A 579 12.47 -3.81 1.17
C ASN A 579 12.18 -3.91 2.69
N PRO A 580 12.78 -3.06 3.52
CA PRO A 580 12.45 -2.99 4.93
C PRO A 580 11.02 -2.48 5.13
N LEU A 581 10.25 -3.17 5.96
CA LEU A 581 8.92 -2.78 6.37
C LEU A 581 9.02 -1.86 7.60
N ARG A 582 9.07 -0.55 7.37
CA ARG A 582 9.19 0.45 8.44
C ARG A 582 7.95 0.46 9.32
N GLY A 583 8.12 0.34 10.65
CA GLY A 583 7.02 0.23 11.60
C GLY A 583 6.22 1.53 11.72
N GLN A 584 6.89 2.61 12.08
CA GLN A 584 6.26 3.91 12.32
C GLN A 584 6.20 4.74 11.04
N ASN A 585 5.22 5.64 10.99
CA ASN A 585 4.88 6.42 9.78
C ASN A 585 6.01 7.33 9.29
N ASN A 586 6.85 7.89 10.19
CA ASN A 586 7.93 8.80 9.84
C ASN A 586 9.29 8.40 10.44
N VAL A 587 9.56 7.08 10.57
CA VAL A 587 10.83 6.60 11.12
C VAL A 587 12.02 6.97 10.24
N GLN A 588 11.82 7.02 8.93
CA GLN A 588 12.84 7.48 7.98
C GLN A 588 13.09 8.98 8.16
N GLY A 589 12.03 9.80 8.20
CA GLY A 589 12.16 11.24 8.32
C GLY A 589 12.77 11.70 9.65
N ALA A 590 12.54 10.99 10.75
CA ALA A 590 13.19 11.28 12.02
C ALA A 590 14.72 11.11 11.93
N ALA A 591 15.19 10.08 11.21
CA ALA A 591 16.62 9.91 10.92
C ALA A 591 17.14 10.95 9.93
N ASP A 592 16.40 11.21 8.82
CA ASP A 592 16.77 12.21 7.80
C ASP A 592 16.93 13.62 8.40
N MET A 593 16.11 13.94 9.41
CA MET A 593 16.15 15.24 10.11
C MET A 593 17.21 15.30 11.22
N GLY A 594 18.03 14.25 11.40
CA GLY A 594 19.17 14.25 12.30
C GLY A 594 18.85 14.00 13.78
N CYS A 595 17.73 13.33 14.09
CA CYS A 595 17.42 12.88 15.45
C CYS A 595 18.21 11.61 15.80
N GLN A 596 19.54 11.72 15.68
CA GLN A 596 20.53 10.70 16.03
C GLN A 596 21.78 11.37 16.60
N PRO A 597 22.47 10.81 17.62
CA PRO A 597 23.57 11.50 18.28
C PRO A 597 24.81 11.70 17.41
N HIS A 598 25.03 10.84 16.41
CA HIS A 598 26.22 10.83 15.56
C HIS A 598 26.02 11.48 14.18
N GLN A 599 24.77 11.80 13.82
CA GLN A 599 24.44 12.38 12.52
C GLN A 599 23.48 13.56 12.66
N GLY A 600 23.72 14.59 11.86
CA GLY A 600 22.83 15.73 11.71
C GLY A 600 21.80 15.53 10.59
N ALA A 601 21.02 16.57 10.30
CA ALA A 601 20.06 16.57 9.22
C ALA A 601 20.74 16.31 7.87
N GLY A 602 20.17 15.44 7.04
CA GLY A 602 20.78 15.00 5.78
C GLY A 602 21.95 14.02 5.95
N TYR A 603 22.07 13.37 7.12
CA TYR A 603 23.11 12.38 7.45
C TYR A 603 24.52 12.93 7.52
N TYR A 604 24.70 14.23 7.72
CA TYR A 604 26.03 14.79 7.96
C TYR A 604 26.62 14.27 9.28
N ASP A 605 27.87 13.84 9.24
CA ASP A 605 28.61 13.45 10.44
C ASP A 605 28.84 14.68 11.33
N VAL A 606 28.38 14.62 12.58
CA VAL A 606 28.47 15.74 13.53
C VAL A 606 29.94 16.07 13.93
N THR A 607 30.90 15.21 13.60
CA THR A 607 32.34 15.45 13.82
C THR A 607 32.98 16.27 12.70
N MET A 608 32.29 16.47 11.56
CA MET A 608 32.82 17.27 10.46
C MET A 608 32.76 18.76 10.76
N PRO A 609 33.88 19.50 10.61
CA PRO A 609 33.93 20.95 10.90
C PRO A 609 32.93 21.78 10.09
N GLU A 610 32.60 21.35 8.86
CA GLU A 610 31.67 22.03 7.98
C GLU A 610 30.23 22.04 8.59
N TYR A 611 29.86 20.97 9.31
CA TYR A 611 28.57 20.89 9.97
C TYR A 611 28.41 21.90 11.10
N HIS A 612 29.49 22.26 11.79
CA HIS A 612 29.44 23.25 12.88
C HIS A 612 29.27 24.70 12.39
N LYS A 613 29.37 24.94 11.09
CA LYS A 613 29.16 26.27 10.48
C LYS A 613 27.73 26.46 9.91
N MET A 614 26.94 25.41 9.83
CA MET A 614 25.54 25.44 9.38
C MET A 614 24.58 25.57 10.56
#